data_3eb282f4fe2bc7fd11345d34c89b4e51
#
_entry.id   3eb282f4fe2bc7fd11345d34c89b4e51
#
_cell.length_a   1.000
_cell.length_b   1.000
_cell.length_c   1.000
_cell.angle_alpha   90.00
_cell.angle_beta   90.00
_cell.angle_gamma   90.00
#
_symmetry.space_group_name_H-M   'P 1'
#
loop_
_entity.id
_entity.type
_entity.pdbx_description
1 polymer ?
#
loop_
_entity_poly.entity_id
_entity_poly.type
_entity_poly.pdbx_seq_one_letter_code
_entity_poly.pdbx_strand_id
1 'polypeptide(L)'
;MIRSKVLNAIVGLTFAVGVTAGAHAQEAYIPLISKSFQHQFWQAVKAGAMQAAKDYKVKVTFEGPETEAMVDKQIDMLSAAIAKKPAALGFAALDSKAALPLLKKAQAEKIPVIAFDSGVDSDIPVTTAATNNKAAAALAADKLAALIGDEGEVAVVAHDQTSRTGIDRRDGFLERMKAAHPKVQVVTVQYGEGDQLKSTEVTKSILQAYPKLKGLFGTNEGSAIGVVNGVREMKRKVVIVGYDSGKQQKDAIRNGLMAGAITQNPVGIGYKTVEAAVKATKGEKLPKVIDTGFYWYDKTNIDDPKITAVLYD
;
A
#
# COMPACT_ATOMS: atom_id res chain seq x y z
N MET A 1 66.45 -62.48 46.78
CA MET A 1 66.58 -61.10 46.23
C MET A 1 65.65 -61.00 45.07
N ILE A 2 64.50 -60.46 45.28
CA ILE A 2 63.52 -60.17 44.21
C ILE A 2 63.02 -58.75 44.41
N ARG A 3 63.35 -57.83 43.50
CA ARG A 3 62.91 -56.45 43.47
C ARG A 3 61.53 -56.34 42.77
N SER A 4 60.54 -55.91 43.54
CA SER A 4 59.22 -55.52 43.05
C SER A 4 59.28 -54.15 42.36
N LYS A 5 58.80 -54.05 41.10
CA LYS A 5 58.56 -52.79 40.41
C LYS A 5 57.09 -52.47 40.53
N VAL A 6 56.80 -51.37 41.22
CA VAL A 6 55.47 -50.78 41.28
C VAL A 6 55.29 -49.86 40.05
N LEU A 7 54.30 -50.14 39.26
CA LEU A 7 53.93 -49.37 38.08
C LEU A 7 52.78 -48.42 38.43
N ASN A 8 53.07 -47.11 38.53
CA ASN A 8 52.04 -46.08 38.72
C ASN A 8 51.32 -45.77 37.39
N ALA A 9 50.06 -46.14 37.30
CA ALA A 9 49.19 -45.72 36.22
C ALA A 9 48.55 -44.37 36.57
N ILE A 10 48.92 -43.30 35.85
CA ILE A 10 48.27 -41.99 35.91
C ILE A 10 47.10 -41.99 34.96
N VAL A 11 45.89 -42.04 35.49
CA VAL A 11 44.65 -41.86 34.70
C VAL A 11 44.44 -40.35 34.49
N GLY A 12 44.75 -39.89 33.26
CA GLY A 12 44.47 -38.52 32.85
C GLY A 12 42.97 -38.34 32.51
N LEU A 13 42.25 -37.62 33.36
CA LEU A 13 40.86 -37.23 33.19
C LEU A 13 40.83 -35.99 32.29
N THR A 14 40.64 -36.15 30.97
CA THR A 14 40.43 -35.02 30.03
C THR A 14 39.00 -34.51 30.17
N PHE A 15 38.83 -33.37 30.84
CA PHE A 15 37.58 -32.60 30.80
C PHE A 15 37.42 -31.97 29.42
N ALA A 16 36.56 -32.52 28.58
CA ALA A 16 36.09 -31.88 27.35
C ALA A 16 35.09 -30.77 27.73
N VAL A 17 35.56 -29.52 27.78
CA VAL A 17 34.70 -28.34 27.87
C VAL A 17 34.00 -28.21 26.54
N GLY A 18 32.75 -28.68 26.43
CA GLY A 18 31.87 -28.44 25.32
C GLY A 18 31.51 -26.95 25.28
N VAL A 19 32.18 -26.18 24.40
CA VAL A 19 31.77 -24.83 24.05
C VAL A 19 30.50 -24.99 23.21
N THR A 20 29.34 -24.90 23.86
CA THR A 20 28.08 -24.67 23.14
C THR A 20 28.14 -23.27 22.54
N ALA A 21 28.63 -23.13 21.30
CA ALA A 21 28.42 -21.93 20.49
C ALA A 21 26.90 -21.75 20.37
N GLY A 22 26.34 -20.89 21.17
CA GLY A 22 24.97 -20.44 20.99
C GLY A 22 24.86 -19.86 19.58
N ALA A 23 24.30 -20.61 18.66
CA ALA A 23 23.93 -20.10 17.36
C ALA A 23 22.91 -18.99 17.64
N HIS A 24 23.35 -17.73 17.67
CA HIS A 24 22.43 -16.61 17.54
C HIS A 24 21.70 -16.82 16.21
N ALA A 25 20.46 -17.31 16.27
CA ALA A 25 19.61 -17.39 15.10
C ALA A 25 19.57 -15.97 14.50
N GLN A 26 20.14 -15.82 13.32
CA GLN A 26 20.15 -14.54 12.61
C GLN A 26 18.70 -14.10 12.47
N GLU A 27 18.40 -12.90 12.93
CA GLU A 27 17.06 -12.30 12.87
C GLU A 27 16.55 -12.34 11.41
N ALA A 28 15.35 -12.88 11.20
CA ALA A 28 14.79 -13.02 9.86
C ALA A 28 14.65 -11.65 9.20
N TYR A 29 15.27 -11.47 8.03
CA TYR A 29 15.25 -10.23 7.27
C TYR A 29 14.10 -10.23 6.25
N ILE A 30 13.26 -9.19 6.30
CA ILE A 30 12.08 -9.02 5.45
C ILE A 30 12.11 -7.59 4.88
N PRO A 31 12.63 -7.37 3.66
CA PRO A 31 12.49 -6.09 2.97
C PRO A 31 11.05 -5.89 2.47
N LEU A 32 10.53 -4.68 2.62
CA LEU A 32 9.30 -4.21 2.02
C LEU A 32 9.64 -3.13 1.00
N ILE A 33 9.25 -3.36 -0.26
CA ILE A 33 9.41 -2.40 -1.35
C ILE A 33 8.05 -1.78 -1.65
N SER A 34 7.89 -0.51 -1.29
CA SER A 34 6.68 0.30 -1.48
C SER A 34 6.64 0.95 -2.87
N LYS A 35 5.51 1.58 -3.21
CA LYS A 35 5.40 2.33 -4.45
C LYS A 35 6.19 3.65 -4.40
N SER A 36 6.29 4.30 -3.23
CA SER A 36 7.10 5.52 -3.05
C SER A 36 7.22 5.93 -1.57
N PHE A 37 7.88 7.08 -1.36
CA PHE A 37 7.82 7.85 -0.10
C PHE A 37 7.07 9.18 -0.24
N GLN A 38 6.50 9.48 -1.39
CA GLN A 38 5.91 10.76 -1.74
C GLN A 38 4.72 11.14 -0.85
N HIS A 39 3.90 10.15 -0.44
CA HIS A 39 2.67 10.39 0.29
C HIS A 39 2.77 10.01 1.77
N GLN A 40 1.99 10.70 2.62
CA GLN A 40 1.86 10.36 4.05
C GLN A 40 1.31 8.96 4.25
N PHE A 41 0.51 8.45 3.31
CA PHE A 41 0.05 7.06 3.26
C PHE A 41 1.19 6.06 3.47
N TRP A 42 2.31 6.20 2.74
CA TRP A 42 3.43 5.27 2.84
C TRP A 42 4.17 5.35 4.18
N GLN A 43 4.16 6.53 4.83
CA GLN A 43 4.71 6.67 6.18
C GLN A 43 3.86 5.92 7.21
N ALA A 44 2.53 5.95 7.06
CA ALA A 44 1.61 5.19 7.89
C ALA A 44 1.74 3.67 7.67
N VAL A 45 1.89 3.21 6.43
CA VAL A 45 2.19 1.80 6.12
C VAL A 45 3.51 1.36 6.76
N LYS A 46 4.57 2.19 6.65
CA LYS A 46 5.86 1.94 7.30
C LYS A 46 5.71 1.83 8.81
N ALA A 47 4.94 2.71 9.45
CA ALA A 47 4.73 2.66 10.89
C ALA A 47 4.12 1.32 11.33
N GLY A 48 3.11 0.83 10.62
CA GLY A 48 2.50 -0.49 10.86
C GLY A 48 3.50 -1.63 10.66
N ALA A 49 4.30 -1.59 9.59
CA ALA A 49 5.33 -2.59 9.31
C ALA A 49 6.40 -2.62 10.41
N MET A 50 6.85 -1.47 10.88
CA MET A 50 7.86 -1.38 11.95
C MET A 50 7.30 -1.83 13.31
N GLN A 51 6.01 -1.60 13.59
CA GLN A 51 5.36 -2.15 14.76
C GLN A 51 5.35 -3.68 14.72
N ALA A 52 4.93 -4.27 13.60
CA ALA A 52 4.94 -5.72 13.43
C ALA A 52 6.36 -6.31 13.50
N ALA A 53 7.37 -5.61 12.93
CA ALA A 53 8.77 -6.01 13.04
C ALA A 53 9.22 -6.18 14.48
N LYS A 54 8.83 -5.23 15.34
CA LYS A 54 9.10 -5.27 16.79
C LYS A 54 8.38 -6.43 17.48
N ASP A 55 7.09 -6.61 17.19
CA ASP A 55 6.24 -7.62 17.83
C ASP A 55 6.68 -9.05 17.47
N TYR A 56 7.07 -9.27 16.21
CA TYR A 56 7.54 -10.56 15.71
C TYR A 56 9.04 -10.78 15.82
N LYS A 57 9.80 -9.77 16.30
CA LYS A 57 11.28 -9.81 16.45
C LYS A 57 11.96 -10.18 15.13
N VAL A 58 11.64 -9.46 14.07
CA VAL A 58 12.22 -9.62 12.73
C VAL A 58 12.81 -8.30 12.24
N LYS A 59 13.85 -8.38 11.42
CA LYS A 59 14.46 -7.20 10.80
C LYS A 59 13.66 -6.82 9.55
N VAL A 60 13.06 -5.63 9.54
CA VAL A 60 12.34 -5.08 8.39
C VAL A 60 13.07 -3.85 7.85
N THR A 61 13.23 -3.76 6.53
CA THR A 61 13.50 -2.50 5.83
C THR A 61 12.27 -2.10 5.03
N PHE A 62 12.04 -0.80 4.90
CA PHE A 62 10.93 -0.24 4.15
C PHE A 62 11.52 0.77 3.16
N GLU A 63 11.50 0.43 1.88
CA GLU A 63 12.16 1.16 0.81
C GLU A 63 11.17 1.40 -0.34
N GLY A 64 11.40 2.45 -1.14
CA GLY A 64 10.62 2.76 -2.32
C GLY A 64 11.27 3.87 -3.12
N PRO A 65 10.88 4.08 -4.38
CA PRO A 65 11.33 5.20 -5.17
C PRO A 65 10.78 6.53 -4.63
N GLU A 66 11.30 7.64 -5.12
CA GLU A 66 10.91 8.98 -4.71
C GLU A 66 9.45 9.28 -5.07
N THR A 67 9.00 8.83 -6.26
CA THR A 67 7.63 9.06 -6.75
C THR A 67 6.99 7.78 -7.30
N GLU A 68 5.66 7.79 -7.40
CA GLU A 68 4.88 6.66 -7.95
C GLU A 68 4.99 6.52 -9.49
N ALA A 69 5.75 7.38 -10.17
CA ALA A 69 6.03 7.26 -11.60
C ALA A 69 7.32 6.48 -11.93
N MET A 70 8.11 6.11 -10.92
CA MET A 70 9.46 5.55 -11.10
C MET A 70 9.48 4.02 -11.10
N VAL A 71 8.81 3.39 -12.09
CA VAL A 71 8.71 1.93 -12.21
C VAL A 71 10.08 1.26 -12.30
N ASP A 72 10.96 1.74 -13.18
CA ASP A 72 12.29 1.14 -13.39
C ASP A 72 13.12 1.17 -12.11
N LYS A 73 13.07 2.28 -11.36
CA LYS A 73 13.74 2.41 -10.07
C LYS A 73 13.23 1.39 -9.05
N GLN A 74 11.90 1.15 -9.01
CA GLN A 74 11.32 0.13 -8.13
C GLN A 74 11.80 -1.27 -8.52
N ILE A 75 11.92 -1.58 -9.82
CA ILE A 75 12.43 -2.87 -10.32
C ILE A 75 13.89 -3.07 -9.88
N ASP A 76 14.74 -2.05 -9.95
CA ASP A 76 16.12 -2.11 -9.46
C ASP A 76 16.18 -2.39 -7.96
N MET A 77 15.34 -1.71 -7.16
CA MET A 77 15.24 -1.91 -5.72
C MET A 77 14.77 -3.33 -5.39
N LEU A 78 13.78 -3.85 -6.11
CA LEU A 78 13.29 -5.22 -5.97
C LEU A 78 14.40 -6.23 -6.27
N SER A 79 15.15 -6.03 -7.37
CA SER A 79 16.29 -6.88 -7.74
C SER A 79 17.36 -6.91 -6.65
N ALA A 80 17.71 -5.73 -6.11
CA ALA A 80 18.68 -5.61 -5.02
C ALA A 80 18.19 -6.29 -3.72
N ALA A 81 16.88 -6.21 -3.43
CA ALA A 81 16.29 -6.88 -2.27
C ALA A 81 16.34 -8.40 -2.38
N ILE A 82 16.02 -8.97 -3.55
CA ILE A 82 16.09 -10.41 -3.81
C ILE A 82 17.53 -10.92 -3.71
N ALA A 83 18.51 -10.16 -4.22
CA ALA A 83 19.93 -10.54 -4.17
C ALA A 83 20.46 -10.70 -2.74
N LYS A 84 19.85 -10.06 -1.75
CA LYS A 84 20.18 -10.22 -0.31
C LYS A 84 19.65 -11.53 0.29
N LYS A 85 18.92 -12.35 -0.48
CA LYS A 85 18.29 -13.61 -0.05
C LYS A 85 17.49 -13.46 1.24
N PRO A 86 16.47 -12.60 1.28
CA PRO A 86 15.66 -12.34 2.47
C PRO A 86 14.85 -13.60 2.85
N ALA A 87 14.41 -13.66 4.13
CA ALA A 87 13.54 -14.72 4.61
C ALA A 87 12.14 -14.68 3.95
N ALA A 88 11.64 -13.49 3.63
CA ALA A 88 10.45 -13.21 2.84
C ALA A 88 10.56 -11.80 2.24
N LEU A 89 9.71 -11.47 1.29
CA LEU A 89 9.71 -10.19 0.57
C LEU A 89 8.30 -9.59 0.58
N GLY A 90 8.15 -8.34 1.01
CA GLY A 90 6.96 -7.53 0.78
C GLY A 90 7.11 -6.68 -0.48
N PHE A 91 6.08 -6.64 -1.33
CA PHE A 91 6.12 -5.88 -2.57
C PHE A 91 4.77 -5.22 -2.91
N ALA A 92 4.76 -3.90 -3.07
CA ALA A 92 3.63 -3.11 -3.55
C ALA A 92 3.94 -2.60 -4.97
N ALA A 93 3.34 -3.20 -5.99
CA ALA A 93 3.74 -2.97 -7.38
C ALA A 93 3.27 -1.63 -7.94
N LEU A 94 4.18 -0.86 -8.55
CA LEU A 94 3.86 0.30 -9.39
C LEU A 94 3.23 -0.10 -10.72
N ASP A 95 3.66 -1.24 -11.26
CA ASP A 95 3.10 -1.85 -12.46
C ASP A 95 2.79 -3.33 -12.17
N SER A 96 1.57 -3.77 -12.50
CA SER A 96 1.10 -5.12 -12.15
C SER A 96 1.84 -6.25 -12.88
N LYS A 97 2.63 -5.95 -13.90
CA LYS A 97 3.31 -6.92 -14.77
C LYS A 97 4.83 -6.78 -14.80
N ALA A 98 5.36 -5.55 -14.69
CA ALA A 98 6.80 -5.28 -14.88
C ALA A 98 7.69 -6.09 -13.92
N ALA A 99 7.25 -6.34 -12.69
CA ALA A 99 8.01 -7.09 -11.69
C ALA A 99 7.97 -8.62 -11.87
N LEU A 100 7.10 -9.18 -12.74
CA LEU A 100 6.88 -10.61 -12.81
C LEU A 100 8.14 -11.47 -13.06
N PRO A 101 9.11 -11.06 -13.90
CA PRO A 101 10.35 -11.81 -14.07
C PRO A 101 11.14 -11.95 -12.76
N LEU A 102 11.24 -10.87 -11.97
CA LEU A 102 11.93 -10.89 -10.68
C LEU A 102 11.17 -11.67 -9.62
N LEU A 103 9.84 -11.60 -9.61
CA LEU A 103 9.03 -12.41 -8.71
C LEU A 103 9.14 -13.90 -9.01
N LYS A 104 9.24 -14.30 -10.29
CA LYS A 104 9.55 -15.69 -10.68
C LYS A 104 10.92 -16.12 -10.16
N LYS A 105 11.93 -15.24 -10.21
CA LYS A 105 13.24 -15.51 -9.62
C LYS A 105 13.13 -15.70 -8.11
N ALA A 106 12.45 -14.84 -7.39
CA ALA A 106 12.22 -14.99 -5.95
C ALA A 106 11.52 -16.32 -5.62
N GLN A 107 10.52 -16.71 -6.40
CA GLN A 107 9.83 -18.01 -6.27
C GLN A 107 10.77 -19.19 -6.49
N ALA A 108 11.62 -19.15 -7.51
CA ALA A 108 12.61 -20.19 -7.79
C ALA A 108 13.65 -20.31 -6.66
N GLU A 109 13.99 -19.22 -6.02
CA GLU A 109 14.86 -19.14 -4.83
C GLU A 109 14.12 -19.47 -3.52
N LYS A 110 12.81 -19.85 -3.59
CA LYS A 110 11.95 -20.18 -2.46
C LYS A 110 11.78 -19.03 -1.46
N ILE A 111 11.87 -17.80 -1.92
CA ILE A 111 11.59 -16.59 -1.13
C ILE A 111 10.07 -16.32 -1.18
N PRO A 112 9.33 -16.45 -0.07
CA PRO A 112 7.90 -16.10 -0.04
C PRO A 112 7.69 -14.62 -0.37
N VAL A 113 6.78 -14.33 -1.31
CA VAL A 113 6.40 -12.97 -1.69
C VAL A 113 5.05 -12.64 -1.09
N ILE A 114 4.96 -11.55 -0.36
CA ILE A 114 3.72 -10.98 0.16
C ILE A 114 3.45 -9.69 -0.63
N ALA A 115 2.39 -9.68 -1.42
CA ALA A 115 1.95 -8.44 -2.03
C ALA A 115 1.24 -7.58 -0.97
N PHE A 116 1.38 -6.26 -1.04
CA PHE A 116 0.67 -5.35 -0.15
C PHE A 116 0.23 -4.09 -0.88
N ASP A 117 -0.89 -3.49 -0.43
CA ASP A 117 -1.53 -2.33 -1.06
C ASP A 117 -1.87 -2.57 -2.53
N SER A 118 -0.87 -2.68 -3.40
CA SER A 118 -1.00 -2.94 -4.83
C SER A 118 -0.41 -4.29 -5.19
N GLY A 119 -1.25 -5.19 -5.69
CA GLY A 119 -0.86 -6.53 -6.13
C GLY A 119 -0.21 -6.58 -7.51
N VAL A 120 -0.02 -7.80 -8.01
CA VAL A 120 0.50 -8.09 -9.35
C VAL A 120 -0.45 -9.03 -10.10
N ASP A 121 -0.37 -9.06 -11.42
CA ASP A 121 -1.16 -9.94 -12.29
C ASP A 121 -0.54 -11.36 -12.32
N SER A 122 -0.45 -11.98 -11.14
CA SER A 122 0.15 -13.32 -10.97
C SER A 122 -0.25 -13.94 -9.64
N ASP A 123 -0.25 -15.27 -9.59
CA ASP A 123 -0.46 -16.09 -8.38
C ASP A 123 0.82 -16.31 -7.56
N ILE A 124 1.96 -15.73 -7.95
CA ILE A 124 3.24 -15.88 -7.24
C ILE A 124 3.16 -15.39 -5.79
N PRO A 125 2.55 -14.23 -5.47
CA PRO A 125 2.39 -13.84 -4.07
C PRO A 125 1.58 -14.87 -3.29
N VAL A 126 2.08 -15.23 -2.11
CA VAL A 126 1.41 -16.16 -1.18
C VAL A 126 0.08 -15.58 -0.74
N THR A 127 0.05 -14.28 -0.49
CA THR A 127 -1.13 -13.48 -0.14
C THR A 127 -0.94 -12.02 -0.54
N THR A 128 -2.05 -11.27 -0.58
CA THR A 128 -2.04 -9.81 -0.74
C THR A 128 -2.75 -9.16 0.44
N ALA A 129 -2.05 -8.33 1.20
CA ALA A 129 -2.63 -7.51 2.28
C ALA A 129 -3.03 -6.13 1.70
N ALA A 130 -4.31 -5.91 1.46
CA ALA A 130 -4.79 -4.71 0.75
C ALA A 130 -6.24 -4.36 1.09
N THR A 131 -6.62 -3.14 0.77
CA THR A 131 -8.00 -2.69 0.69
C THR A 131 -8.72 -3.37 -0.49
N ASN A 132 -10.00 -3.70 -0.35
CA ASN A 132 -10.85 -4.03 -1.49
C ASN A 132 -11.11 -2.76 -2.33
N ASN A 133 -10.16 -2.46 -3.23
CA ASN A 133 -10.14 -1.21 -4.00
C ASN A 133 -11.35 -1.02 -4.91
N LYS A 134 -11.90 -2.11 -5.51
CA LYS A 134 -13.12 -2.03 -6.32
C LYS A 134 -14.33 -1.62 -5.48
N ALA A 135 -14.54 -2.27 -4.33
CA ALA A 135 -15.65 -1.94 -3.44
C ALA A 135 -15.51 -0.53 -2.84
N ALA A 136 -14.30 -0.12 -2.49
CA ALA A 136 -14.00 1.22 -1.98
C ALA A 136 -14.31 2.31 -3.00
N ALA A 137 -13.91 2.11 -4.26
CA ALA A 137 -14.20 3.05 -5.35
C ALA A 137 -15.69 3.05 -5.75
N ALA A 138 -16.36 1.91 -5.64
CA ALA A 138 -17.82 1.85 -5.83
C ALA A 138 -18.55 2.69 -4.76
N LEU A 139 -18.11 2.64 -3.49
CA LEU A 139 -18.64 3.53 -2.45
C LEU A 139 -18.36 5.00 -2.75
N ALA A 140 -17.17 5.35 -3.28
CA ALA A 140 -16.88 6.72 -3.71
C ALA A 140 -17.83 7.20 -4.82
N ALA A 141 -18.18 6.31 -5.77
CA ALA A 141 -19.15 6.58 -6.82
C ALA A 141 -20.54 6.88 -6.24
N ASP A 142 -21.05 6.03 -5.34
CA ASP A 142 -22.34 6.23 -4.68
C ASP A 142 -22.39 7.56 -3.91
N LYS A 143 -21.30 7.88 -3.19
CA LYS A 143 -21.19 9.13 -2.44
C LYS A 143 -21.18 10.36 -3.35
N LEU A 144 -20.38 10.32 -4.44
CA LEU A 144 -20.31 11.43 -5.37
C LEU A 144 -21.66 11.64 -6.08
N ALA A 145 -22.31 10.58 -6.56
CA ALA A 145 -23.61 10.64 -7.20
C ALA A 145 -24.67 11.26 -6.28
N ALA A 146 -24.76 10.78 -5.03
CA ALA A 146 -25.70 11.34 -4.04
C ALA A 146 -25.45 12.83 -3.77
N LEU A 147 -24.18 13.26 -3.66
CA LEU A 147 -23.80 14.65 -3.37
C LEU A 147 -24.13 15.62 -4.52
N ILE A 148 -24.18 15.14 -5.78
CA ILE A 148 -24.54 15.95 -6.95
C ILE A 148 -26.01 15.85 -7.36
N GLY A 149 -26.83 15.11 -6.60
CA GLY A 149 -28.25 14.90 -6.88
C GLY A 149 -28.53 13.81 -7.92
N ASP A 150 -27.64 12.84 -8.02
CA ASP A 150 -27.73 11.62 -8.87
C ASP A 150 -27.92 11.92 -10.38
N GLU A 151 -27.45 13.08 -10.84
CA GLU A 151 -27.46 13.46 -12.26
C GLU A 151 -26.36 14.48 -12.61
N GLY A 152 -25.85 14.43 -13.84
CA GLY A 152 -24.92 15.40 -14.42
C GLY A 152 -23.54 14.84 -14.72
N GLU A 153 -22.59 15.72 -15.00
CA GLU A 153 -21.27 15.35 -15.47
C GLU A 153 -20.29 15.23 -14.29
N VAL A 154 -19.50 14.15 -14.27
CA VAL A 154 -18.40 13.96 -13.34
C VAL A 154 -17.13 13.53 -14.08
N ALA A 155 -15.97 13.74 -13.49
CA ALA A 155 -14.71 13.26 -14.04
C ALA A 155 -13.84 12.59 -12.97
N VAL A 156 -12.88 11.78 -13.41
CA VAL A 156 -11.93 11.06 -12.56
C VAL A 156 -10.51 11.54 -12.85
N VAL A 157 -9.79 11.91 -11.81
CA VAL A 157 -8.33 12.12 -11.85
C VAL A 157 -7.70 10.89 -11.19
N ALA A 158 -7.30 9.94 -12.02
CA ALA A 158 -6.70 8.68 -11.59
C ALA A 158 -5.19 8.83 -11.39
N HIS A 159 -4.63 8.02 -10.46
CA HIS A 159 -3.21 8.13 -10.15
C HIS A 159 -2.33 7.43 -11.19
N ASP A 160 -2.70 6.26 -11.70
CA ASP A 160 -1.95 5.57 -12.76
C ASP A 160 -2.83 4.60 -13.56
N GLN A 161 -2.24 3.99 -14.60
CA GLN A 161 -2.94 3.08 -15.52
C GLN A 161 -2.54 1.62 -15.34
N THR A 162 -1.46 1.31 -14.61
CA THR A 162 -0.79 0.02 -14.66
C THR A 162 -0.74 -0.71 -13.32
N SER A 163 -0.87 0.01 -12.20
CA SER A 163 -0.96 -0.62 -10.89
C SER A 163 -2.35 -1.20 -10.63
N ARG A 164 -2.43 -2.26 -9.82
CA ARG A 164 -3.73 -2.85 -9.43
C ARG A 164 -4.63 -1.83 -8.73
N THR A 165 -4.06 -1.00 -7.85
CA THR A 165 -4.84 0.06 -7.18
C THR A 165 -5.39 1.08 -8.16
N GLY A 166 -4.61 1.51 -9.17
CA GLY A 166 -5.06 2.43 -10.20
C GLY A 166 -6.19 1.85 -11.04
N ILE A 167 -6.01 0.62 -11.52
CA ILE A 167 -6.99 -0.10 -12.31
C ILE A 167 -8.27 -0.34 -11.51
N ASP A 168 -8.16 -0.91 -10.31
CA ASP A 168 -9.33 -1.33 -9.52
C ASP A 168 -10.15 -0.13 -9.01
N ARG A 169 -9.50 0.98 -8.64
CA ARG A 169 -10.22 2.20 -8.21
C ARG A 169 -10.91 2.88 -9.39
N ARG A 170 -10.26 2.97 -10.54
CA ARG A 170 -10.89 3.46 -11.78
C ARG A 170 -12.09 2.60 -12.17
N ASP A 171 -11.88 1.31 -12.32
CA ASP A 171 -12.89 0.39 -12.83
C ASP A 171 -14.06 0.24 -11.85
N GLY A 172 -13.80 0.12 -10.55
CA GLY A 172 -14.82 0.05 -9.52
C GLY A 172 -15.73 1.29 -9.51
N PHE A 173 -15.16 2.48 -9.68
CA PHE A 173 -15.91 3.72 -9.81
C PHE A 173 -16.77 3.75 -11.09
N LEU A 174 -16.16 3.45 -12.26
CA LEU A 174 -16.86 3.47 -13.56
C LEU A 174 -17.97 2.42 -13.64
N GLU A 175 -17.67 1.19 -13.21
CA GLU A 175 -18.64 0.09 -13.19
C GLU A 175 -19.86 0.45 -12.31
N ARG A 176 -19.61 1.03 -11.12
CA ARG A 176 -20.66 1.43 -10.19
C ARG A 176 -21.49 2.60 -10.72
N MET A 177 -20.87 3.63 -11.26
CA MET A 177 -21.59 4.76 -11.90
C MET A 177 -22.50 4.25 -12.99
N LYS A 178 -21.99 3.41 -13.90
CA LYS A 178 -22.78 2.85 -15.00
C LYS A 178 -23.97 1.99 -14.53
N ALA A 179 -23.75 1.17 -13.48
CA ALA A 179 -24.75 0.21 -13.01
C ALA A 179 -25.83 0.85 -12.14
N ALA A 180 -25.49 1.80 -11.28
CA ALA A 180 -26.38 2.32 -10.25
C ALA A 180 -26.83 3.78 -10.49
N HIS A 181 -26.06 4.57 -11.24
CA HIS A 181 -26.27 6.01 -11.43
C HIS A 181 -26.35 6.40 -12.91
N PRO A 182 -27.31 5.88 -13.70
CA PRO A 182 -27.33 6.01 -15.16
C PRO A 182 -27.53 7.46 -15.66
N LYS A 183 -27.96 8.40 -14.80
CA LYS A 183 -28.06 9.82 -15.13
C LYS A 183 -26.77 10.60 -14.83
N VAL A 184 -25.77 9.97 -14.20
CA VAL A 184 -24.45 10.54 -13.97
C VAL A 184 -23.54 10.11 -15.11
N GLN A 185 -23.03 11.07 -15.86
CA GLN A 185 -22.12 10.81 -16.97
C GLN A 185 -20.67 11.02 -16.52
N VAL A 186 -19.85 9.98 -16.59
CA VAL A 186 -18.39 10.13 -16.44
C VAL A 186 -17.82 10.60 -17.77
N VAL A 187 -17.55 11.91 -17.89
CA VAL A 187 -17.16 12.55 -19.16
C VAL A 187 -15.70 12.30 -19.53
N THR A 188 -14.82 12.06 -18.55
CA THR A 188 -13.41 11.73 -18.80
C THR A 188 -12.76 11.07 -17.58
N VAL A 189 -11.71 10.29 -17.88
CA VAL A 189 -10.72 9.81 -16.90
C VAL A 189 -9.36 10.30 -17.39
N GLN A 190 -8.65 11.05 -16.55
CA GLN A 190 -7.30 11.54 -16.81
C GLN A 190 -6.35 11.10 -15.72
N TYR A 191 -5.05 11.07 -16.01
CA TYR A 191 -4.04 10.47 -15.13
C TYR A 191 -3.02 11.50 -14.68
N GLY A 192 -2.84 11.60 -13.35
CA GLY A 192 -1.93 12.53 -12.70
C GLY A 192 -0.67 11.89 -12.13
N GLU A 193 -0.43 10.58 -12.39
CA GLU A 193 0.73 9.81 -11.90
C GLU A 193 0.89 9.84 -10.36
N GLY A 194 -0.21 10.06 -9.63
CA GLY A 194 -0.17 10.24 -8.18
C GLY A 194 0.51 11.53 -7.71
N ASP A 195 0.97 12.36 -8.63
CA ASP A 195 1.63 13.62 -8.35
C ASP A 195 0.63 14.77 -8.16
N GLN A 196 0.82 15.58 -7.11
CA GLN A 196 -0.10 16.67 -6.78
C GLN A 196 -0.12 17.79 -7.83
N LEU A 197 1.06 18.18 -8.34
CA LEU A 197 1.18 19.27 -9.31
C LEU A 197 0.60 18.84 -10.65
N LYS A 198 0.96 17.65 -11.13
CA LYS A 198 0.41 17.10 -12.36
C LYS A 198 -1.11 16.93 -12.28
N SER A 199 -1.61 16.41 -11.16
CA SER A 199 -3.07 16.28 -10.93
C SER A 199 -3.77 17.64 -10.85
N THR A 200 -3.10 18.70 -10.37
CA THR A 200 -3.60 20.07 -10.40
C THR A 200 -3.79 20.54 -11.85
N GLU A 201 -2.79 20.38 -12.70
CA GLU A 201 -2.86 20.80 -14.10
C GLU A 201 -3.88 19.98 -14.90
N VAL A 202 -3.94 18.66 -14.65
CA VAL A 202 -4.97 17.78 -15.21
C VAL A 202 -6.38 18.26 -14.82
N THR A 203 -6.57 18.60 -13.55
CA THR A 203 -7.85 19.10 -13.06
C THR A 203 -8.26 20.41 -13.73
N LYS A 204 -7.32 21.34 -13.88
CA LYS A 204 -7.57 22.63 -14.57
C LYS A 204 -8.01 22.39 -16.03
N SER A 205 -7.32 21.48 -16.74
CA SER A 205 -7.67 21.10 -18.10
C SER A 205 -9.06 20.48 -18.20
N ILE A 206 -9.43 19.59 -17.25
CA ILE A 206 -10.79 19.03 -17.19
C ILE A 206 -11.83 20.10 -16.97
N LEU A 207 -11.60 21.02 -16.04
CA LEU A 207 -12.54 22.10 -15.71
C LEU A 207 -12.74 23.11 -16.87
N GLN A 208 -11.72 23.27 -17.72
CA GLN A 208 -11.82 24.08 -18.96
C GLN A 208 -12.62 23.36 -20.03
N ALA A 209 -12.37 22.07 -20.22
CA ALA A 209 -13.04 21.26 -21.24
C ALA A 209 -14.51 20.97 -20.93
N TYR A 210 -14.85 20.86 -19.63
CA TYR A 210 -16.20 20.48 -19.18
C TYR A 210 -16.81 21.54 -18.26
N PRO A 211 -17.37 22.63 -18.82
CA PRO A 211 -17.91 23.75 -18.02
C PRO A 211 -19.12 23.38 -17.16
N LYS A 212 -19.84 22.29 -17.48
CA LYS A 212 -21.00 21.79 -16.74
C LYS A 212 -20.66 20.74 -15.69
N LEU A 213 -19.37 20.46 -15.44
CA LEU A 213 -18.92 19.45 -14.50
C LEU A 213 -19.46 19.73 -13.09
N LYS A 214 -20.14 18.75 -12.49
CA LYS A 214 -20.67 18.81 -11.12
C LYS A 214 -19.77 18.19 -10.08
N GLY A 215 -18.95 17.19 -10.46
CA GLY A 215 -18.14 16.44 -9.51
C GLY A 215 -16.82 15.92 -10.05
N LEU A 216 -15.86 15.70 -9.13
CA LEU A 216 -14.54 15.15 -9.39
C LEU A 216 -14.19 14.06 -8.36
N PHE A 217 -13.60 12.96 -8.84
CA PHE A 217 -13.03 11.93 -7.99
C PHE A 217 -11.52 11.85 -8.18
N GLY A 218 -10.75 12.05 -7.10
CA GLY A 218 -9.30 11.82 -7.05
C GLY A 218 -8.98 10.48 -6.41
N THR A 219 -8.26 9.59 -7.12
CA THR A 219 -8.19 8.16 -6.76
C THR A 219 -7.07 7.77 -5.79
N ASN A 220 -6.21 8.72 -5.37
CA ASN A 220 -5.22 8.55 -4.31
C ASN A 220 -4.93 9.90 -3.63
N GLU A 221 -4.08 9.91 -2.61
CA GLU A 221 -3.71 11.12 -1.86
C GLU A 221 -3.26 12.27 -2.77
N GLY A 222 -2.30 12.01 -3.67
CA GLY A 222 -1.76 13.04 -4.57
C GLY A 222 -2.79 13.55 -5.58
N SER A 223 -3.58 12.66 -6.17
CA SER A 223 -4.65 13.05 -7.09
C SER A 223 -5.75 13.86 -6.39
N ALA A 224 -6.17 13.46 -5.19
CA ALA A 224 -7.20 14.14 -4.42
C ALA A 224 -6.79 15.57 -4.02
N ILE A 225 -5.54 15.73 -3.57
CA ILE A 225 -4.97 17.06 -3.24
C ILE A 225 -4.86 17.92 -4.51
N GLY A 226 -4.38 17.33 -5.61
CA GLY A 226 -4.30 18.03 -6.90
C GLY A 226 -5.66 18.49 -7.41
N VAL A 227 -6.71 17.67 -7.25
CA VAL A 227 -8.10 18.06 -7.58
C VAL A 227 -8.54 19.27 -6.76
N VAL A 228 -8.31 19.26 -5.44
CA VAL A 228 -8.63 20.41 -4.57
C VAL A 228 -7.91 21.67 -5.03
N ASN A 229 -6.62 21.56 -5.32
CA ASN A 229 -5.82 22.70 -5.77
C ASN A 229 -6.32 23.26 -7.12
N GLY A 230 -6.53 22.40 -8.12
CA GLY A 230 -7.02 22.82 -9.43
C GLY A 230 -8.40 23.49 -9.38
N VAL A 231 -9.33 22.94 -8.60
CA VAL A 231 -10.66 23.53 -8.39
C VAL A 231 -10.56 24.90 -7.73
N ARG A 232 -9.70 25.04 -6.71
CA ARG A 232 -9.47 26.29 -6.00
C ARG A 232 -8.84 27.36 -6.90
N GLU A 233 -7.82 27.00 -7.68
CA GLU A 233 -7.14 27.92 -8.61
C GLU A 233 -8.08 28.41 -9.72
N MET A 234 -8.91 27.52 -10.25
CA MET A 234 -9.92 27.85 -11.25
C MET A 234 -11.16 28.55 -10.68
N LYS A 235 -11.24 28.72 -9.35
CA LYS A 235 -12.38 29.33 -8.64
C LYS A 235 -13.72 28.69 -9.02
N ARG A 236 -13.71 27.37 -9.30
CA ARG A 236 -14.90 26.61 -9.67
C ARG A 236 -15.59 26.03 -8.42
N LYS A 237 -16.88 25.77 -8.56
CA LYS A 237 -17.68 25.09 -7.53
C LYS A 237 -18.08 23.72 -8.10
N VAL A 238 -17.39 22.67 -7.70
CA VAL A 238 -17.68 21.28 -8.03
C VAL A 238 -17.52 20.43 -6.77
N VAL A 239 -18.29 19.37 -6.67
CA VAL A 239 -18.17 18.42 -5.55
C VAL A 239 -16.89 17.61 -5.73
N ILE A 240 -16.07 17.50 -4.69
CA ILE A 240 -14.84 16.73 -4.70
C ILE A 240 -14.97 15.56 -3.75
N VAL A 241 -14.76 14.36 -4.26
CA VAL A 241 -14.57 13.12 -3.49
C VAL A 241 -13.12 12.67 -3.65
N GLY A 242 -12.46 12.38 -2.54
CA GLY A 242 -11.07 11.93 -2.52
C GLY A 242 -10.91 10.44 -2.16
N TYR A 243 -9.66 10.03 -2.11
CA TYR A 243 -9.22 8.73 -1.62
C TYR A 243 -7.97 8.95 -0.76
N ASP A 244 -7.81 8.18 0.33
CA ASP A 244 -6.79 8.37 1.35
C ASP A 244 -7.13 9.48 2.37
N SER A 245 -6.25 9.79 3.33
CA SER A 245 -6.60 10.65 4.45
C SER A 245 -5.45 11.48 5.03
N GLY A 246 -4.45 11.83 4.22
CA GLY A 246 -3.35 12.68 4.66
C GLY A 246 -3.82 14.05 5.20
N LYS A 247 -2.96 14.74 5.94
CA LYS A 247 -3.29 16.00 6.62
C LYS A 247 -3.99 17.01 5.72
N GLN A 248 -3.49 17.23 4.50
CA GLN A 248 -4.08 18.19 3.56
C GLN A 248 -5.52 17.85 3.16
N GLN A 249 -5.83 16.54 3.02
CA GLN A 249 -7.19 16.10 2.71
C GLN A 249 -8.14 16.31 3.90
N LYS A 250 -7.69 15.97 5.12
CA LYS A 250 -8.48 16.21 6.33
C LYS A 250 -8.78 17.71 6.51
N ASP A 251 -7.78 18.55 6.28
CA ASP A 251 -7.94 20.01 6.33
C ASP A 251 -8.92 20.49 5.23
N ALA A 252 -8.83 19.94 4.00
CA ALA A 252 -9.76 20.27 2.91
C ALA A 252 -11.20 19.89 3.23
N ILE A 253 -11.43 18.75 3.89
CA ILE A 253 -12.76 18.32 4.34
C ILE A 253 -13.29 19.22 5.45
N ARG A 254 -12.49 19.51 6.47
CA ARG A 254 -12.89 20.41 7.57
C ARG A 254 -13.25 21.82 7.08
N ASN A 255 -12.53 22.30 6.08
CA ASN A 255 -12.74 23.61 5.46
C ASN A 255 -13.83 23.61 4.36
N GLY A 256 -14.45 22.47 4.06
CA GLY A 256 -15.52 22.36 3.05
C GLY A 256 -15.05 22.45 1.59
N LEU A 257 -13.73 22.31 1.35
CA LEU A 257 -13.16 22.27 0.00
C LEU A 257 -13.31 20.89 -0.66
N MET A 258 -13.36 19.83 0.14
CA MET A 258 -13.61 18.45 -0.27
C MET A 258 -14.81 17.94 0.53
N ALA A 259 -15.76 17.30 -0.15
CA ALA A 259 -17.00 16.81 0.48
C ALA A 259 -16.75 15.60 1.39
N GLY A 260 -15.82 14.75 1.03
CA GLY A 260 -15.39 13.59 1.79
C GLY A 260 -14.43 12.73 0.98
N ALA A 261 -13.96 11.65 1.57
CA ALA A 261 -13.06 10.72 0.92
C ALA A 261 -13.20 9.28 1.47
N ILE A 262 -12.63 8.32 0.75
CA ILE A 262 -12.42 6.96 1.25
C ILE A 262 -11.07 6.92 1.94
N THR A 263 -11.01 6.52 3.21
CA THR A 263 -9.75 6.18 3.87
C THR A 263 -9.52 4.68 3.87
N GLN A 264 -8.27 4.28 3.75
CA GLN A 264 -7.81 2.91 3.93
C GLN A 264 -7.37 2.69 5.40
N ASN A 265 -6.81 1.52 5.69
CA ASN A 265 -6.11 1.25 6.94
C ASN A 265 -4.61 1.00 6.67
N PRO A 266 -3.81 2.05 6.40
CA PRO A 266 -2.41 1.88 6.00
C PRO A 266 -1.54 1.25 7.09
N VAL A 267 -1.77 1.58 8.36
CA VAL A 267 -1.08 0.93 9.49
C VAL A 267 -1.39 -0.56 9.50
N GLY A 268 -2.67 -0.94 9.30
CA GLY A 268 -3.09 -2.34 9.18
C GLY A 268 -2.45 -3.03 7.97
N ILE A 269 -2.35 -2.37 6.82
CA ILE A 269 -1.67 -2.91 5.61
C ILE A 269 -0.22 -3.26 5.97
N GLY A 270 0.54 -2.33 6.52
CA GLY A 270 1.95 -2.56 6.88
C GLY A 270 2.13 -3.67 7.90
N TYR A 271 1.31 -3.65 8.97
CA TYR A 271 1.35 -4.67 10.02
C TYR A 271 1.05 -6.07 9.48
N LYS A 272 -0.06 -6.21 8.74
CA LYS A 272 -0.51 -7.49 8.17
C LYS A 272 0.46 -8.04 7.12
N THR A 273 1.18 -7.18 6.41
CA THR A 273 2.22 -7.60 5.46
C THR A 273 3.36 -8.32 6.17
N VAL A 274 3.89 -7.74 7.25
CA VAL A 274 4.98 -8.36 8.02
C VAL A 274 4.49 -9.60 8.77
N GLU A 275 3.29 -9.56 9.38
CA GLU A 275 2.66 -10.73 10.01
C GLU A 275 2.55 -11.90 9.01
N ALA A 276 2.05 -11.63 7.79
CA ALA A 276 1.91 -12.63 6.75
C ALA A 276 3.28 -13.16 6.28
N ALA A 277 4.29 -12.29 6.15
CA ALA A 277 5.64 -12.69 5.81
C ALA A 277 6.23 -13.67 6.85
N VAL A 278 6.08 -13.35 8.14
CA VAL A 278 6.53 -14.23 9.23
C VAL A 278 5.80 -15.58 9.20
N LYS A 279 4.49 -15.59 8.98
CA LYS A 279 3.70 -16.83 8.85
C LYS A 279 4.16 -17.66 7.64
N ALA A 280 4.40 -17.00 6.50
CA ALA A 280 4.86 -17.66 5.28
C ALA A 280 6.25 -18.32 5.47
N THR A 281 7.18 -17.69 6.22
CA THR A 281 8.49 -18.31 6.52
C THR A 281 8.37 -19.57 7.39
N LYS A 282 7.28 -19.73 8.12
CA LYS A 282 6.97 -20.92 8.92
C LYS A 282 6.16 -21.97 8.16
N GLY A 283 5.86 -21.72 6.88
CA GLY A 283 5.05 -22.62 6.05
C GLY A 283 3.54 -22.61 6.39
N GLU A 284 3.06 -21.60 7.12
CA GLU A 284 1.64 -21.48 7.45
C GLU A 284 0.81 -21.14 6.20
N LYS A 285 -0.38 -21.76 6.10
CA LYS A 285 -1.32 -21.42 5.02
C LYS A 285 -1.95 -20.05 5.26
N LEU A 286 -1.95 -19.22 4.25
CA LEU A 286 -2.54 -17.89 4.27
C LEU A 286 -3.72 -17.80 3.28
N PRO A 287 -4.74 -16.97 3.55
CA PRO A 287 -5.76 -16.65 2.56
C PRO A 287 -5.11 -15.92 1.37
N LYS A 288 -5.70 -16.00 0.18
CA LYS A 288 -5.19 -15.29 -1.00
C LYS A 288 -5.19 -13.76 -0.84
N VAL A 289 -6.16 -13.24 -0.08
CA VAL A 289 -6.29 -11.81 0.23
C VAL A 289 -6.53 -11.64 1.73
N ILE A 290 -5.83 -10.71 2.33
CA ILE A 290 -6.06 -10.18 3.68
C ILE A 290 -6.66 -8.79 3.47
N ASP A 291 -8.00 -8.68 3.57
CA ASP A 291 -8.69 -7.40 3.47
C ASP A 291 -8.42 -6.57 4.72
N THR A 292 -7.90 -5.36 4.52
CA THR A 292 -7.56 -4.43 5.62
C THR A 292 -8.66 -3.41 5.89
N GLY A 293 -9.73 -3.44 5.11
CA GLY A 293 -10.88 -2.57 5.25
C GLY A 293 -10.70 -1.16 4.66
N PHE A 294 -11.82 -0.44 4.60
CA PHE A 294 -11.89 0.96 4.19
C PHE A 294 -13.12 1.63 4.78
N TYR A 295 -13.12 2.96 4.87
CA TYR A 295 -14.22 3.74 5.42
C TYR A 295 -14.43 5.02 4.61
N TRP A 296 -15.70 5.43 4.46
CA TRP A 296 -16.03 6.79 4.08
C TRP A 296 -15.82 7.71 5.27
N TYR A 297 -15.20 8.86 5.03
CA TYR A 297 -15.15 9.93 6.02
C TYR A 297 -15.44 11.29 5.38
N ASP A 298 -16.12 12.13 6.15
CA ASP A 298 -16.48 13.50 5.79
C ASP A 298 -16.51 14.37 7.05
N LYS A 299 -16.96 15.62 6.91
CA LYS A 299 -17.00 16.58 8.01
C LYS A 299 -17.86 16.09 9.20
N THR A 300 -18.82 15.19 8.99
CA THR A 300 -19.76 14.75 10.04
C THR A 300 -19.18 13.63 10.93
N ASN A 301 -18.19 12.88 10.43
CA ASN A 301 -17.65 11.71 11.12
C ASN A 301 -16.11 11.69 11.24
N ILE A 302 -15.41 12.71 10.71
CA ILE A 302 -13.93 12.77 10.69
C ILE A 302 -13.31 12.66 12.10
N ASP A 303 -14.05 13.04 13.13
CA ASP A 303 -13.61 13.00 14.53
C ASP A 303 -14.20 11.77 15.29
N ASP A 304 -14.94 10.87 14.62
CA ASP A 304 -15.40 9.61 15.20
C ASP A 304 -14.18 8.72 15.53
N PRO A 305 -14.11 8.14 16.74
CA PRO A 305 -12.98 7.28 17.16
C PRO A 305 -12.68 6.13 16.21
N LYS A 306 -13.70 5.54 15.55
CA LYS A 306 -13.49 4.46 14.58
C LYS A 306 -12.84 4.96 13.30
N ILE A 307 -13.15 6.19 12.91
CA ILE A 307 -12.59 6.82 11.72
C ILE A 307 -11.18 7.34 12.04
N THR A 308 -11.00 8.06 13.14
CA THR A 308 -9.68 8.58 13.54
C THR A 308 -8.63 7.48 13.72
N ALA A 309 -9.04 6.27 14.12
CA ALA A 309 -8.15 5.12 14.26
C ALA A 309 -7.49 4.66 12.95
N VAL A 310 -8.02 5.05 11.80
CA VAL A 310 -7.49 4.70 10.46
C VAL A 310 -7.06 5.92 9.64
N LEU A 311 -7.33 7.13 10.12
CA LEU A 311 -6.79 8.36 9.53
C LEU A 311 -5.30 8.50 9.93
N TYR A 312 -4.54 9.24 9.11
CA TYR A 312 -3.10 9.44 9.32
C TYR A 312 -2.66 10.88 8.99
N ASP A 313 -1.47 11.25 9.43
CA ASP A 313 -0.80 12.54 9.19
C ASP A 313 0.59 12.33 8.58
#